data_e41aac17def237f99448ceff92d2df2c
#
_entry.id   e41aac17def237f99448ceff92d2df2c
#
_cell.length_a   1.000
_cell.length_b   1.000
_cell.length_c   1.000
_cell.angle_alpha   90.00
_cell.angle_beta   90.00
_cell.angle_gamma   90.00
#
_symmetry.space_group_name_H-M   'P 1'
#
loop_
_entity.id
_entity.type
_entity.pdbx_description
1 polymer ?
#
loop_
_entity_poly.entity_id
_entity_poly.type
_entity_poly.pdbx_seq_one_letter_code
_entity_poly.pdbx_strand_id
1 'polypeptide(L)'
;MPLFTYKAINAQGETEEGIRDAVDEQVLIAALQADGYIPIRVASANNSWLLRLKLSTRRSKLSQKDLALFTGQLAVLLESGLPLDRSLTVLMDLTQDHEVLTKLILRVLEKVKSGSSLADALERRKSDNRSRAGIFSKFYLNMIRAGEAGGSLGDVLARLSDYLERSQELKDTVSTALIYPAILLVMSLASLFVMLTFVVPQFTEMFNSAGKA
;
A
#
# COMPACT_ATOMS: atom_id res chain seq x y z
N MET A 1 -15.72 31.40 7.07
CA MET A 1 -14.32 31.71 6.78
C MET A 1 -13.75 30.51 6.03
N PRO A 2 -12.91 30.67 5.01
CA PRO A 2 -12.30 29.54 4.32
C PRO A 2 -11.34 28.83 5.25
N LEU A 3 -11.37 27.48 5.21
CA LEU A 3 -10.44 26.63 5.95
C LEU A 3 -9.19 26.37 5.11
N PHE A 4 -8.02 26.48 5.73
CA PHE A 4 -6.74 26.19 5.11
C PHE A 4 -6.06 25.03 5.83
N THR A 5 -5.45 24.12 5.07
CA THR A 5 -4.55 23.11 5.59
C THR A 5 -3.13 23.62 5.52
N TYR A 6 -2.37 23.44 6.60
CA TYR A 6 -0.96 23.82 6.63
C TYR A 6 -0.07 22.66 7.05
N LYS A 7 1.16 22.72 6.57
CA LYS A 7 2.26 21.88 7.01
C LYS A 7 3.42 22.81 7.39
N ALA A 8 3.84 22.76 8.63
CA ALA A 8 4.85 23.65 9.18
C ALA A 8 5.83 22.88 10.07
N ILE A 9 7.02 23.44 10.26
CA ILE A 9 8.03 22.94 11.19
C ILE A 9 7.96 23.78 12.47
N ASN A 10 7.88 23.12 13.62
CA ASN A 10 7.94 23.78 14.93
C ASN A 10 9.40 24.14 15.30
N ALA A 11 9.58 24.87 16.41
CA ALA A 11 10.89 25.28 16.91
C ALA A 11 11.80 24.09 17.29
N GLN A 12 11.24 22.89 17.47
CA GLN A 12 11.97 21.65 17.77
C GLN A 12 12.40 20.88 16.52
N GLY A 13 12.06 21.37 15.31
CA GLY A 13 12.39 20.73 14.04
C GLY A 13 11.40 19.62 13.61
N GLU A 14 10.28 19.45 14.33
CA GLU A 14 9.27 18.48 14.00
C GLU A 14 8.24 19.05 13.00
N THR A 15 7.79 18.23 12.09
CA THR A 15 6.76 18.60 11.10
C THR A 15 5.37 18.42 11.70
N GLU A 16 4.60 19.50 11.75
CA GLU A 16 3.21 19.50 12.20
C GLU A 16 2.25 19.84 11.05
N GLU A 17 1.16 19.08 10.97
CA GLU A 17 0.10 19.30 9.98
C GLU A 17 -1.20 19.63 10.71
N GLY A 18 -1.87 20.70 10.28
CA GLY A 18 -3.12 21.12 10.90
C GLY A 18 -4.06 21.84 9.93
N ILE A 19 -5.22 22.19 10.46
CA ILE A 19 -6.24 22.97 9.74
C ILE A 19 -6.54 24.20 10.57
N ARG A 20 -6.45 25.40 9.98
CA ARG A 20 -6.86 26.67 10.60
C ARG A 20 -7.75 27.45 9.66
N ASP A 21 -8.64 28.25 10.21
CA ASP A 21 -9.43 29.21 9.50
C ASP A 21 -8.65 30.52 9.31
N ALA A 22 -8.65 31.04 8.10
CA ALA A 22 -8.04 32.31 7.77
C ALA A 22 -8.82 32.99 6.63
N VAL A 23 -8.70 34.30 6.55
CA VAL A 23 -9.35 35.08 5.48
C VAL A 23 -8.63 34.83 4.15
N ASP A 24 -7.29 34.70 4.20
CA ASP A 24 -6.42 34.47 3.04
C ASP A 24 -5.18 33.64 3.44
N GLU A 25 -4.53 33.05 2.44
CA GLU A 25 -3.32 32.24 2.59
C GLU A 25 -2.19 33.03 3.25
N GLN A 26 -2.01 34.30 2.87
CA GLN A 26 -0.98 35.20 3.41
C GLN A 26 -1.19 35.49 4.91
N VAL A 27 -2.43 35.65 5.34
CA VAL A 27 -2.80 35.88 6.73
C VAL A 27 -2.46 34.65 7.58
N LEU A 28 -2.71 33.44 7.04
CA LEU A 28 -2.35 32.21 7.74
C LEU A 28 -0.84 32.02 7.84
N ILE A 29 -0.09 32.32 6.78
CA ILE A 29 1.37 32.27 6.80
C ILE A 29 1.94 33.21 7.87
N ALA A 30 1.46 34.45 7.93
CA ALA A 30 1.90 35.43 8.92
C ALA A 30 1.55 34.98 10.36
N ALA A 31 0.37 34.40 10.58
CA ALA A 31 -0.03 33.87 11.89
C ALA A 31 0.88 32.69 12.32
N LEU A 32 1.16 31.74 11.42
CA LEU A 32 2.05 30.62 11.69
C LEU A 32 3.48 31.07 12.02
N GLN A 33 3.99 32.09 11.29
CA GLN A 33 5.32 32.68 11.56
C GLN A 33 5.36 33.40 12.90
N ALA A 34 4.29 34.08 13.28
CA ALA A 34 4.17 34.72 14.60
C ALA A 34 4.12 33.70 15.74
N ASP A 35 3.55 32.52 15.51
CA ASP A 35 3.52 31.39 16.44
C ASP A 35 4.87 30.61 16.46
N GLY A 36 5.89 31.03 15.69
CA GLY A 36 7.22 30.39 15.65
C GLY A 36 7.29 29.16 14.74
N TYR A 37 6.29 28.94 13.87
CA TYR A 37 6.30 27.87 12.88
C TYR A 37 6.89 28.34 11.56
N ILE A 38 7.63 27.47 10.89
CA ILE A 38 8.12 27.69 9.52
C ILE A 38 7.16 26.96 8.58
N PRO A 39 6.28 27.69 7.84
CA PRO A 39 5.34 27.07 6.92
C PRO A 39 6.06 26.50 5.70
N ILE A 40 5.91 25.19 5.45
CA ILE A 40 6.44 24.51 4.25
C ILE A 40 5.40 24.56 3.13
N ARG A 41 4.11 24.43 3.48
CA ARG A 41 3.02 24.39 2.52
C ARG A 41 1.71 24.83 3.17
N VAL A 42 1.01 25.73 2.48
CA VAL A 42 -0.34 26.17 2.81
C VAL A 42 -1.23 25.90 1.59
N ALA A 43 -2.42 25.38 1.78
CA ALA A 43 -3.37 25.13 0.69
C ALA A 43 -4.81 25.37 1.15
N SER A 44 -5.61 26.05 0.31
CA SER A 44 -7.03 26.27 0.58
C SER A 44 -7.81 24.96 0.60
N ALA A 45 -8.61 24.75 1.65
CA ALA A 45 -9.40 23.54 1.84
C ALA A 45 -10.55 23.38 0.82
N ASN A 46 -10.85 24.41 0.03
CA ASN A 46 -11.93 24.37 -0.95
C ASN A 46 -11.66 23.43 -2.17
N ASN A 47 -10.40 23.02 -2.37
CA ASN A 47 -10.01 22.00 -3.36
C ASN A 47 -9.70 20.63 -2.70
N SER A 48 -10.09 20.44 -1.45
CA SER A 48 -9.63 19.33 -0.59
C SER A 48 -10.31 17.98 -0.86
N TRP A 49 -11.29 17.89 -1.76
CA TRP A 49 -11.81 16.56 -2.12
C TRP A 49 -10.76 15.72 -2.88
N LEU A 50 -9.97 16.35 -3.75
CA LEU A 50 -8.82 15.73 -4.43
C LEU A 50 -7.65 15.46 -3.45
N LEU A 51 -7.46 16.33 -2.43
CA LEU A 51 -6.48 16.13 -1.37
C LEU A 51 -6.96 15.10 -0.34
N ARG A 52 -8.24 15.00 -0.04
CA ARG A 52 -8.82 13.92 0.77
C ARG A 52 -8.66 12.55 0.10
N LEU A 53 -8.67 12.48 -1.22
CA LEU A 53 -8.31 11.25 -1.95
C LEU A 53 -6.81 10.92 -1.84
N LYS A 54 -5.94 11.92 -1.65
CA LYS A 54 -4.49 11.73 -1.48
C LYS A 54 -4.03 11.63 -0.01
N LEU A 55 -4.78 12.25 0.92
CA LEU A 55 -4.57 12.22 2.38
C LEU A 55 -5.49 11.22 3.11
N SER A 56 -6.36 10.50 2.38
CA SER A 56 -6.76 9.19 2.87
C SER A 56 -5.46 8.44 3.04
N THR A 57 -4.89 8.59 4.27
CA THR A 57 -3.70 7.91 4.73
C THR A 57 -3.51 6.67 3.88
N ARG A 58 -2.46 6.63 3.07
CA ARG A 58 -1.84 5.37 2.69
C ARG A 58 -1.54 4.69 4.02
N ARG A 59 -2.56 4.09 4.61
CA ARG A 59 -2.37 2.94 5.48
C ARG A 59 -1.69 1.97 4.55
N SER A 60 -0.38 2.03 4.53
CA SER A 60 0.42 1.17 3.70
C SER A 60 0.02 -0.23 4.12
N LYS A 61 -0.79 -0.84 3.25
CA LYS A 61 -1.16 -2.23 3.43
C LYS A 61 0.12 -2.99 3.19
N LEU A 62 0.44 -3.92 4.07
CA LEU A 62 1.52 -4.85 3.83
C LEU A 62 1.31 -5.45 2.44
N SER A 63 2.30 -5.29 1.60
CA SER A 63 2.32 -5.87 0.26
C SER A 63 2.60 -7.37 0.35
N GLN A 64 2.25 -8.12 -0.69
CA GLN A 64 2.69 -9.51 -0.83
C GLN A 64 4.22 -9.62 -0.88
N LYS A 65 4.89 -8.60 -1.44
CA LYS A 65 6.36 -8.51 -1.46
C LYS A 65 6.94 -8.34 -0.05
N ASP A 66 6.31 -7.51 0.79
CA ASP A 66 6.73 -7.34 2.18
C ASP A 66 6.54 -8.64 2.98
N LEU A 67 5.46 -9.38 2.68
CA LEU A 67 5.20 -10.68 3.30
C LEU A 67 6.25 -11.72 2.89
N ALA A 68 6.60 -11.80 1.61
CA ALA A 68 7.64 -12.69 1.11
C ALA A 68 9.00 -12.35 1.73
N LEU A 69 9.35 -11.06 1.77
CA LEU A 69 10.58 -10.57 2.40
C LEU A 69 10.65 -10.95 3.88
N PHE A 70 9.59 -10.68 4.64
CA PHE A 70 9.48 -11.06 6.05
C PHE A 70 9.69 -12.55 6.25
N THR A 71 8.99 -13.37 5.45
CA THR A 71 9.00 -14.82 5.57
C THR A 71 10.39 -15.39 5.25
N GLY A 72 11.01 -14.93 4.15
CA GLY A 72 12.31 -15.39 3.71
C GLY A 72 13.43 -15.00 4.69
N GLN A 73 13.47 -13.76 5.12
CA GLN A 73 14.47 -13.31 6.10
C GLN A 73 14.31 -14.03 7.43
N LEU A 74 13.07 -14.24 7.91
CA LEU A 74 12.83 -14.97 9.15
C LEU A 74 13.25 -16.45 9.00
N ALA A 75 12.99 -17.09 7.85
CA ALA A 75 13.41 -18.45 7.57
C ALA A 75 14.92 -18.61 7.68
N VAL A 76 15.67 -17.75 6.99
CA VAL A 76 17.17 -17.79 6.99
C VAL A 76 17.72 -17.65 8.41
N LEU A 77 17.17 -16.74 9.23
CA LEU A 77 17.63 -16.54 10.60
C LEU A 77 17.36 -17.77 11.49
N LEU A 78 16.18 -18.40 11.33
CA LEU A 78 15.83 -19.60 12.08
C LEU A 78 16.63 -20.83 11.62
N GLU A 79 16.86 -21.00 10.31
CA GLU A 79 17.71 -22.05 9.75
C GLU A 79 19.17 -21.90 10.21
N SER A 80 19.62 -20.68 10.44
CA SER A 80 20.94 -20.39 11.04
C SER A 80 21.04 -20.75 12.53
N GLY A 81 19.95 -21.25 13.12
CA GLY A 81 19.87 -21.66 14.53
C GLY A 81 19.61 -20.54 15.52
N LEU A 82 19.24 -19.33 15.06
CA LEU A 82 18.85 -18.27 15.99
C LEU A 82 17.47 -18.54 16.61
N PRO A 83 17.30 -18.29 17.91
CA PRO A 83 15.98 -18.34 18.56
C PRO A 83 15.00 -17.33 17.92
N LEU A 84 13.69 -17.64 17.94
CA LEU A 84 12.65 -16.85 17.29
C LEU A 84 12.63 -15.39 17.76
N ASP A 85 12.77 -15.13 19.06
CA ASP A 85 12.78 -13.79 19.64
C ASP A 85 13.98 -12.96 19.16
N ARG A 86 15.15 -13.59 19.02
CA ARG A 86 16.36 -12.98 18.48
C ARG A 86 16.23 -12.73 16.99
N SER A 87 15.70 -13.69 16.24
CA SER A 87 15.44 -13.56 14.80
C SER A 87 14.51 -12.39 14.51
N LEU A 88 13.42 -12.23 15.26
CA LEU A 88 12.51 -11.10 15.13
C LEU A 88 13.17 -9.77 15.51
N THR A 89 14.08 -9.74 16.49
CA THR A 89 14.81 -8.52 16.85
C THR A 89 15.76 -8.10 15.74
N VAL A 90 16.55 -9.02 15.20
CA VAL A 90 17.44 -8.76 14.05
C VAL A 90 16.63 -8.28 12.83
N LEU A 91 15.49 -8.95 12.58
CA LEU A 91 14.62 -8.59 11.47
C LEU A 91 14.04 -7.16 11.60
N MET A 92 13.71 -6.74 12.81
CA MET A 92 13.28 -5.38 13.09
C MET A 92 14.36 -4.35 12.72
N ASP A 93 15.62 -4.63 13.06
CA ASP A 93 16.75 -3.75 12.74
C ASP A 93 17.01 -3.66 11.22
N LEU A 94 16.82 -4.78 10.51
CA LEU A 94 16.97 -4.83 9.03
C LEU A 94 15.85 -4.10 8.27
N THR A 95 14.70 -3.90 8.90
CA THR A 95 13.50 -3.35 8.25
C THR A 95 13.15 -1.93 8.68
N GLN A 96 14.07 -1.18 9.29
CA GLN A 96 13.82 0.18 9.79
C GLN A 96 13.28 1.14 8.73
N ASP A 97 13.69 0.99 7.48
CA ASP A 97 13.20 1.81 6.36
C ASP A 97 11.76 1.48 5.92
N HIS A 98 11.19 0.37 6.41
CA HIS A 98 9.84 -0.10 6.08
C HIS A 98 8.89 0.02 7.27
N GLU A 99 8.42 1.23 7.56
CA GLU A 99 7.58 1.56 8.73
C GLU A 99 6.46 0.55 9.03
N VAL A 100 5.80 0.02 7.98
CA VAL A 100 4.68 -0.93 8.15
C VAL A 100 5.16 -2.30 8.59
N LEU A 101 6.26 -2.75 8.01
CA LEU A 101 6.86 -4.04 8.33
C LEU A 101 7.44 -4.00 9.73
N THR A 102 8.15 -2.94 10.08
CA THR A 102 8.70 -2.72 11.42
C THR A 102 7.60 -2.72 12.49
N LYS A 103 6.48 -2.03 12.26
CA LYS A 103 5.32 -2.05 13.18
C LYS A 103 4.69 -3.43 13.33
N LEU A 104 4.67 -4.23 12.26
CA LEU A 104 4.21 -5.62 12.32
C LEU A 104 5.16 -6.45 13.19
N ILE A 105 6.47 -6.40 12.89
CA ILE A 105 7.50 -7.19 13.58
C ILE A 105 7.53 -6.84 15.06
N LEU A 106 7.48 -5.55 15.42
CA LEU A 106 7.43 -5.10 16.82
C LEU A 106 6.26 -5.75 17.58
N ARG A 107 5.06 -5.70 17.01
CA ARG A 107 3.86 -6.30 17.60
C ARG A 107 3.97 -7.82 17.75
N VAL A 108 4.54 -8.49 16.74
CA VAL A 108 4.77 -9.95 16.78
C VAL A 108 5.78 -10.28 17.87
N LEU A 109 6.88 -9.54 17.93
CA LEU A 109 7.93 -9.71 18.95
C LEU A 109 7.39 -9.55 20.38
N GLU A 110 6.55 -8.53 20.63
CA GLU A 110 5.91 -8.32 21.93
C GLU A 110 5.05 -9.53 22.34
N LYS A 111 4.25 -10.06 21.42
CA LYS A 111 3.41 -11.22 21.68
C LYS A 111 4.23 -12.49 21.89
N VAL A 112 5.26 -12.74 21.08
CA VAL A 112 6.15 -13.89 21.23
C VAL A 112 6.88 -13.82 22.57
N LYS A 113 7.41 -12.65 22.97
CA LYS A 113 8.00 -12.44 24.29
C LYS A 113 7.03 -12.66 25.44
N SER A 114 5.72 -12.42 25.22
CA SER A 114 4.68 -12.73 26.21
C SER A 114 4.24 -14.20 26.22
N GLY A 115 4.90 -15.08 25.45
CA GLY A 115 4.65 -16.52 25.41
C GLY A 115 3.60 -16.97 24.36
N SER A 116 3.15 -16.08 23.48
CA SER A 116 2.27 -16.47 22.38
C SER A 116 3.05 -17.21 21.29
N SER A 117 2.39 -18.17 20.62
CA SER A 117 2.95 -18.79 19.41
C SER A 117 3.12 -17.76 18.29
N LEU A 118 4.03 -18.01 17.33
CA LEU A 118 4.19 -17.15 16.17
C LEU A 118 2.90 -17.10 15.35
N ALA A 119 2.24 -18.23 15.16
CA ALA A 119 0.96 -18.29 14.46
C ALA A 119 -0.11 -17.40 15.09
N ASP A 120 -0.24 -17.42 16.42
CA ASP A 120 -1.23 -16.61 17.17
C ASP A 120 -0.79 -15.13 17.25
N ALA A 121 0.53 -14.86 17.25
CA ALA A 121 1.06 -13.51 17.19
C ALA A 121 0.76 -12.82 15.84
N LEU A 122 0.82 -13.58 14.74
CA LEU A 122 0.48 -13.13 13.39
C LEU A 122 -1.03 -13.07 13.15
N GLU A 123 -1.81 -13.89 13.86
CA GLU A 123 -3.26 -13.90 13.72
C GLU A 123 -3.85 -12.58 14.26
N ARG A 124 -4.62 -11.91 13.41
CA ARG A 124 -5.25 -10.63 13.75
C ARG A 124 -6.54 -10.90 14.51
N ARG A 125 -6.67 -10.37 15.73
CA ARG A 125 -7.92 -10.44 16.48
C ARG A 125 -9.08 -9.91 15.63
N LYS A 126 -10.20 -10.63 15.59
CA LYS A 126 -11.47 -10.28 14.90
C LYS A 126 -12.04 -8.91 15.29
N SER A 127 -11.52 -8.27 16.34
CA SER A 127 -11.99 -6.99 16.88
C SER A 127 -11.61 -5.77 16.01
N ASP A 128 -10.67 -5.89 15.08
CA ASP A 128 -10.28 -4.77 14.22
C ASP A 128 -11.10 -4.78 12.92
N ASN A 129 -12.33 -4.31 13.04
CA ASN A 129 -13.44 -4.36 12.06
C ASN A 129 -13.20 -3.56 10.76
N ARG A 130 -11.96 -3.13 10.43
CA ARG A 130 -11.66 -2.26 9.29
C ARG A 130 -10.89 -2.89 8.12
N SER A 131 -10.59 -4.19 8.17
CA SER A 131 -9.97 -4.88 7.03
C SER A 131 -10.41 -6.33 6.98
N ARG A 132 -11.31 -6.64 6.06
CA ARG A 132 -11.92 -7.97 5.85
C ARG A 132 -10.97 -9.09 5.40
N ALA A 133 -9.73 -8.79 5.08
CA ALA A 133 -8.74 -9.81 4.74
C ALA A 133 -7.51 -9.63 5.63
N GLY A 134 -7.25 -10.57 6.50
CA GLY A 134 -5.95 -10.69 7.15
C GLY A 134 -4.86 -10.79 6.07
N ILE A 135 -3.74 -10.16 6.29
CA ILE A 135 -2.57 -10.18 5.38
C ILE A 135 -2.07 -11.61 5.24
N PHE A 136 -2.17 -12.38 6.32
CA PHE A 136 -1.81 -13.78 6.39
C PHE A 136 -3.02 -14.65 6.04
N SER A 137 -2.88 -15.48 5.02
CA SER A 137 -3.93 -16.44 4.67
C SER A 137 -4.07 -17.50 5.77
N LYS A 138 -5.24 -18.14 5.87
CA LYS A 138 -5.45 -19.26 6.79
C LYS A 138 -4.45 -20.40 6.52
N PHE A 139 -4.13 -20.64 5.26
CA PHE A 139 -3.11 -21.61 4.87
C PHE A 139 -1.75 -21.26 5.48
N TYR A 140 -1.31 -20.02 5.34
CA TYR A 140 -0.05 -19.53 5.89
C TYR A 140 0.03 -19.74 7.41
N LEU A 141 -1.00 -19.31 8.15
CA LEU A 141 -1.05 -19.46 9.61
C LEU A 141 -1.07 -20.93 10.05
N ASN A 142 -1.79 -21.80 9.34
CA ASN A 142 -1.84 -23.22 9.66
C ASN A 142 -0.50 -23.92 9.41
N MET A 143 0.22 -23.53 8.35
CA MET A 143 1.57 -24.05 8.09
C MET A 143 2.55 -23.64 9.20
N ILE A 144 2.52 -22.38 9.63
CA ILE A 144 3.35 -21.93 10.77
C ILE A 144 2.99 -22.71 12.03
N ARG A 145 1.71 -22.87 12.34
CA ARG A 145 1.26 -23.62 13.53
C ARG A 145 1.74 -25.07 13.51
N ALA A 146 1.71 -25.71 12.35
CA ALA A 146 2.24 -27.07 12.19
C ALA A 146 3.76 -27.11 12.37
N GLY A 147 4.51 -26.13 11.81
CA GLY A 147 5.97 -26.01 11.96
C GLY A 147 6.38 -25.73 13.40
N GLU A 148 5.67 -24.88 14.13
CA GLU A 148 5.89 -24.63 15.56
C GLU A 148 5.68 -25.91 16.40
N ALA A 149 4.56 -26.60 16.17
CA ALA A 149 4.25 -27.85 16.90
C ALA A 149 5.25 -28.98 16.58
N GLY A 150 5.79 -29.02 15.36
CA GLY A 150 6.76 -30.00 14.91
C GLY A 150 8.23 -29.61 15.18
N GLY A 151 8.51 -28.41 15.71
CA GLY A 151 9.88 -27.94 15.94
C GLY A 151 10.67 -27.64 14.64
N SER A 152 10.00 -27.59 13.49
CA SER A 152 10.61 -27.36 12.16
C SER A 152 10.14 -26.04 11.53
N LEU A 153 10.07 -24.98 12.35
CA LEU A 153 9.54 -23.68 11.93
C LEU A 153 10.41 -23.06 10.80
N GLY A 154 11.72 -23.21 10.84
CA GLY A 154 12.64 -22.72 9.80
C GLY A 154 12.31 -23.32 8.44
N ASP A 155 12.26 -24.66 8.35
CA ASP A 155 11.96 -25.39 7.11
C ASP A 155 10.58 -25.01 6.54
N VAL A 156 9.58 -24.83 7.41
CA VAL A 156 8.23 -24.45 6.99
C VAL A 156 8.22 -23.04 6.44
N LEU A 157 8.92 -22.10 7.08
CA LEU A 157 9.03 -20.72 6.60
C LEU A 157 9.82 -20.64 5.30
N ALA A 158 10.86 -21.42 5.10
CA ALA A 158 11.58 -21.50 3.83
C ALA A 158 10.67 -21.94 2.69
N ARG A 159 9.90 -23.02 2.89
CA ARG A 159 8.89 -23.49 1.90
C ARG A 159 7.80 -22.47 1.63
N LEU A 160 7.37 -21.72 2.66
CA LEU A 160 6.41 -20.64 2.50
C LEU A 160 6.99 -19.46 1.74
N SER A 161 8.28 -19.14 1.95
CA SER A 161 8.99 -18.10 1.17
C SER A 161 9.02 -18.45 -0.31
N ASP A 162 9.47 -19.65 -0.64
CA ASP A 162 9.48 -20.15 -2.03
C ASP A 162 8.11 -20.10 -2.68
N TYR A 163 7.06 -20.48 -1.94
CA TYR A 163 5.69 -20.41 -2.45
C TYR A 163 5.25 -18.97 -2.72
N LEU A 164 5.57 -18.04 -1.82
CA LEU A 164 5.21 -16.63 -1.98
C LEU A 164 5.96 -15.98 -3.15
N GLU A 165 7.25 -16.27 -3.31
CA GLU A 165 8.07 -15.77 -4.41
C GLU A 165 7.53 -16.27 -5.76
N ARG A 166 7.31 -17.58 -5.93
CA ARG A 166 6.74 -18.16 -7.15
C ARG A 166 5.35 -17.59 -7.46
N SER A 167 4.52 -17.43 -6.41
CA SER A 167 3.20 -16.82 -6.57
C SER A 167 3.28 -15.37 -7.06
N GLN A 168 4.28 -14.64 -6.62
CA GLN A 168 4.52 -13.26 -7.05
C GLN A 168 5.05 -13.20 -8.50
N GLU A 169 6.02 -14.03 -8.85
CA GLU A 169 6.56 -14.14 -10.21
C GLU A 169 5.45 -14.48 -11.22
N LEU A 170 4.57 -15.42 -10.88
CA LEU A 170 3.42 -15.76 -11.73
C LEU A 170 2.49 -14.57 -11.93
N LYS A 171 2.19 -13.81 -10.87
CA LYS A 171 1.36 -12.61 -10.97
C LYS A 171 2.00 -11.52 -11.84
N ASP A 172 3.29 -11.28 -11.62
CA ASP A 172 4.04 -10.28 -12.38
C ASP A 172 4.12 -10.67 -13.87
N THR A 173 4.34 -11.96 -14.16
CA THR A 173 4.34 -12.51 -15.53
C THR A 173 2.99 -12.36 -16.21
N VAL A 174 1.90 -12.76 -15.55
CA VAL A 174 0.53 -12.64 -16.10
C VAL A 174 0.16 -11.16 -16.28
N SER A 175 0.47 -10.30 -15.31
CA SER A 175 0.21 -8.86 -15.42
C SER A 175 0.93 -8.24 -16.62
N THR A 176 2.19 -8.60 -16.82
CA THR A 176 2.99 -8.12 -17.96
C THR A 176 2.45 -8.65 -19.30
N ALA A 177 2.08 -9.94 -19.36
CA ALA A 177 1.51 -10.53 -20.55
C ALA A 177 0.17 -9.90 -20.97
N LEU A 178 -0.62 -9.41 -20.01
CA LEU A 178 -1.91 -8.76 -20.28
C LEU A 178 -1.78 -7.33 -20.82
N ILE A 179 -0.61 -6.70 -20.72
CA ILE A 179 -0.41 -5.33 -21.22
C ILE A 179 -0.65 -5.26 -22.74
N TYR A 180 -0.09 -6.22 -23.50
CA TYR A 180 -0.23 -6.24 -24.97
C TYR A 180 -1.69 -6.39 -25.42
N PRO A 181 -2.47 -7.38 -24.96
CA PRO A 181 -3.90 -7.47 -25.27
C PRO A 181 -4.70 -6.23 -24.86
N ALA A 182 -4.37 -5.61 -23.72
CA ALA A 182 -5.06 -4.41 -23.26
C ALA A 182 -4.82 -3.23 -24.23
N ILE A 183 -3.59 -3.02 -24.70
CA ILE A 183 -3.26 -1.98 -25.67
C ILE A 183 -4.02 -2.22 -26.99
N LEU A 184 -4.00 -3.46 -27.50
CA LEU A 184 -4.73 -3.79 -28.74
C LEU A 184 -6.24 -3.54 -28.61
N LEU A 185 -6.82 -3.91 -27.48
CA LEU A 185 -8.24 -3.70 -27.24
C LEU A 185 -8.58 -2.21 -27.20
N VAL A 186 -7.78 -1.40 -26.52
CA VAL A 186 -7.97 0.06 -26.46
C VAL A 186 -7.84 0.68 -27.85
N MET A 187 -6.81 0.29 -28.62
CA MET A 187 -6.60 0.81 -29.97
C MET A 187 -7.73 0.40 -30.94
N SER A 188 -8.21 -0.83 -30.83
CA SER A 188 -9.34 -1.32 -31.64
C SER A 188 -10.62 -0.55 -31.33
N LEU A 189 -10.95 -0.35 -30.05
CA LEU A 189 -12.11 0.44 -29.64
C LEU A 189 -12.01 1.91 -30.08
N ALA A 190 -10.82 2.50 -29.96
CA ALA A 190 -10.56 3.87 -30.42
C ALA A 190 -10.76 4.00 -31.94
N SER A 191 -10.23 3.06 -32.72
CA SER A 191 -10.41 3.01 -34.19
C SER A 191 -11.88 2.88 -34.57
N LEU A 192 -12.60 1.97 -33.92
CA LEU A 192 -14.04 1.80 -34.14
C LEU A 192 -14.82 3.08 -33.82
N PHE A 193 -14.49 3.73 -32.70
CA PHE A 193 -15.13 5.00 -32.30
C PHE A 193 -14.89 6.11 -33.34
N VAL A 194 -13.67 6.26 -33.83
CA VAL A 194 -13.32 7.23 -34.89
C VAL A 194 -14.08 6.91 -36.17
N MET A 195 -14.14 5.65 -36.57
CA MET A 195 -14.86 5.21 -37.77
C MET A 195 -16.35 5.56 -37.68
N LEU A 196 -17.00 5.25 -36.55
CA LEU A 196 -18.44 5.52 -36.37
C LEU A 196 -18.77 7.01 -36.27
N THR A 197 -17.86 7.81 -35.68
CA THR A 197 -18.13 9.23 -35.43
C THR A 197 -17.78 10.13 -36.62
N PHE A 198 -16.75 9.78 -37.38
CA PHE A 198 -16.24 10.63 -38.45
C PHE A 198 -16.53 10.05 -39.85
N VAL A 199 -16.29 8.75 -40.06
CA VAL A 199 -16.36 8.16 -41.41
C VAL A 199 -17.79 7.86 -41.81
N VAL A 200 -18.59 7.26 -40.92
CA VAL A 200 -19.98 6.90 -41.24
C VAL A 200 -20.85 8.13 -41.57
N PRO A 201 -20.77 9.28 -40.86
CA PRO A 201 -21.55 10.47 -41.25
C PRO A 201 -21.21 11.01 -42.65
N GLN A 202 -19.92 10.99 -43.03
CA GLN A 202 -19.52 11.45 -44.37
C GLN A 202 -20.18 10.65 -45.51
N PHE A 203 -20.28 9.34 -45.31
CA PHE A 203 -20.97 8.49 -46.30
C PHE A 203 -22.48 8.80 -46.34
N THR A 204 -23.11 9.08 -45.21
CA THR A 204 -24.54 9.42 -45.19
C THR A 204 -24.83 10.75 -45.90
N GLU A 205 -23.96 11.75 -45.80
CA GLU A 205 -24.09 13.02 -46.54
C GLU A 205 -23.88 12.81 -48.04
N MET A 206 -22.90 11.98 -48.44
CA MET A 206 -22.71 11.65 -49.87
C MET A 206 -23.93 10.94 -50.48
N PHE A 207 -24.53 9.98 -49.81
CA PHE A 207 -25.71 9.28 -50.25
C PHE A 207 -26.94 10.21 -50.33
N ASN A 208 -27.12 11.10 -49.40
CA ASN A 208 -28.19 12.11 -49.40
C ASN A 208 -28.02 13.12 -50.54
N SER A 209 -26.79 13.44 -50.93
CA SER A 209 -26.52 14.35 -52.04
C SER A 209 -26.73 13.66 -53.40
N ALA A 210 -26.38 12.38 -53.51
CA ALA A 210 -26.57 11.60 -54.75
C ALA A 210 -28.01 11.17 -55.01
N GLY A 211 -28.84 11.03 -53.97
CA GLY A 211 -30.25 10.65 -54.08
C GLY A 211 -31.23 11.81 -54.36
N LYS A 212 -30.75 13.05 -54.50
CA LYS A 212 -31.53 14.25 -54.85
C LYS A 212 -31.34 14.73 -56.33
N ALA A 213 -30.66 13.95 -57.14
CA ALA A 213 -30.51 14.20 -58.62
C ALA A 213 -31.52 13.34 -59.41
#